data_bf39f31d8e9ef7a351c604735d0b83db
#
_entry.id   bf39f31d8e9ef7a351c604735d0b83db
#
_cell.length_a   1.000
_cell.length_b   1.000
_cell.length_c   1.000
_cell.angle_alpha   90.00
_cell.angle_beta   90.00
_cell.angle_gamma   90.00
#
_symmetry.space_group_name_H-M   'P 1'
#
loop_
_entity.id
_entity.type
_entity.pdbx_description
1 polymer ?
#
loop_
_entity_poly.entity_id
_entity_poly.type
_entity_poly.pdbx_seq_one_letter_code
_entity_poly.pdbx_strand_id
1 'polypeptide(L)'
;LLKLKAQPPDAPIAAHPECPPYIVDHANYVGSTSGILDFAKTMPGDTLIVATEPHIIHQMEKAVPEKTFIGAPGADGNCNCNICPYMALNTMEKLYLALRDLQPRIEMDETLRLGAKKSLDRMLEMASGTVGQGDLGAR
;
A
#
# COMPACT_ATOMS: atom_id res chain seq x y z
N LEU A 1 -1.17 -7.65 17.26
CA LEU A 1 -2.42 -7.02 16.88
C LEU A 1 -3.43 -7.02 18.04
N LEU A 2 -3.83 -8.19 18.58
CA LEU A 2 -4.81 -8.27 19.68
C LEU A 2 -4.38 -7.52 20.94
N LYS A 3 -3.09 -7.51 21.29
CA LYS A 3 -2.55 -6.70 22.38
C LYS A 3 -2.61 -5.19 22.12
N LEU A 4 -2.50 -4.77 20.87
CA LEU A 4 -2.67 -3.37 20.44
C LEU A 4 -4.14 -2.95 20.49
N LYS A 5 -5.06 -3.83 20.09
CA LYS A 5 -6.51 -3.57 20.18
C LYS A 5 -7.01 -3.45 21.63
N ALA A 6 -6.21 -3.89 22.60
CA ALA A 6 -6.50 -3.71 24.02
C ALA A 6 -6.15 -2.30 24.56
N GLN A 7 -5.47 -1.46 23.75
CA GLN A 7 -5.05 -0.11 24.15
C GLN A 7 -4.97 0.85 22.95
N PRO A 8 -6.02 1.49 22.51
CA PRO A 8 -7.41 1.67 22.94
C PRO A 8 -8.32 0.55 22.42
N PRO A 9 -9.25 0.02 23.24
CA PRO A 9 -10.04 -1.17 22.89
C PRO A 9 -10.97 -0.98 21.68
N ASP A 10 -11.31 0.25 21.33
CA ASP A 10 -12.26 0.58 20.25
C ASP A 10 -11.60 1.12 18.97
N ALA A 11 -10.27 1.16 18.89
CA ALA A 11 -9.60 1.63 17.68
C ALA A 11 -9.87 0.67 16.50
N PRO A 12 -10.44 1.16 15.40
CA PRO A 12 -10.62 0.36 14.21
C PRO A 12 -9.27 -0.02 13.60
N ILE A 13 -9.28 -1.12 12.84
CA ILE A 13 -8.13 -1.64 12.11
C ILE A 13 -8.40 -1.49 10.62
N ALA A 14 -7.49 -0.85 9.91
CA ALA A 14 -7.46 -0.85 8.45
C ALA A 14 -6.31 -1.69 7.95
N ALA A 15 -6.57 -2.64 7.05
CA ALA A 15 -5.58 -3.57 6.54
C ALA A 15 -5.49 -3.54 5.01
N HIS A 16 -4.28 -3.75 4.49
CA HIS A 16 -4.09 -4.03 3.08
C HIS A 16 -4.48 -5.49 2.77
N PRO A 17 -5.10 -5.80 1.62
CA PRO A 17 -5.53 -7.17 1.29
C PRO A 17 -4.38 -8.19 1.21
N GLU A 18 -3.13 -7.75 1.07
CA GLU A 18 -1.94 -8.60 1.12
C GLU A 18 -1.51 -9.00 2.53
N CYS A 19 -2.15 -8.45 3.55
CA CYS A 19 -1.91 -8.87 4.93
C CYS A 19 -2.32 -10.34 5.13
N PRO A 20 -1.67 -11.06 6.06
CA PRO A 20 -2.07 -12.41 6.40
C PRO A 20 -3.56 -12.49 6.78
N PRO A 21 -4.26 -13.60 6.42
CA PRO A 21 -5.71 -13.74 6.64
C PRO A 21 -6.13 -13.42 8.09
N TYR A 22 -5.37 -13.85 9.08
CA TYR A 22 -5.68 -13.59 10.49
C TYR A 22 -5.61 -12.10 10.90
N ILE A 23 -5.01 -11.24 10.08
CA ILE A 23 -5.05 -9.77 10.24
C ILE A 23 -6.28 -9.21 9.55
N VAL A 24 -6.52 -9.66 8.32
CA VAL A 24 -7.65 -9.24 7.49
C VAL A 24 -8.98 -9.57 8.18
N ASP A 25 -9.09 -10.76 8.79
CA ASP A 25 -10.29 -11.21 9.51
C ASP A 25 -10.65 -10.32 10.73
N HIS A 26 -9.69 -9.55 11.24
CA HIS A 26 -9.90 -8.63 12.36
C HIS A 26 -10.01 -7.17 11.93
N ALA A 27 -9.85 -6.88 10.64
CA ALA A 27 -9.90 -5.53 10.12
C ALA A 27 -11.34 -5.01 10.00
N ASN A 28 -11.53 -3.73 10.34
CA ASN A 28 -12.78 -3.01 10.13
C ASN A 28 -12.88 -2.47 8.70
N TYR A 29 -11.72 -2.30 8.06
CA TYR A 29 -11.61 -1.90 6.66
C TYR A 29 -10.47 -2.66 5.98
N VAL A 30 -10.74 -3.16 4.78
CA VAL A 30 -9.72 -3.81 3.93
C VAL A 30 -9.72 -3.14 2.57
N GLY A 31 -8.57 -2.63 2.15
CA GLY A 31 -8.47 -1.93 0.87
C GLY A 31 -7.05 -1.50 0.51
N SER A 32 -6.95 -0.83 -0.64
CA SER A 32 -5.68 -0.26 -1.10
C SER A 32 -5.18 0.82 -0.14
N THR A 33 -3.91 1.19 -0.27
CA THR A 33 -3.28 2.25 0.53
C THR A 33 -4.04 3.58 0.45
N SER A 34 -4.49 3.97 -0.75
CA SER A 34 -5.33 5.16 -0.93
C SER A 34 -6.71 4.99 -0.28
N GLY A 35 -7.31 3.81 -0.38
CA GLY A 35 -8.58 3.51 0.28
C GLY A 35 -8.48 3.56 1.81
N ILE A 36 -7.37 3.09 2.39
CA ILE A 36 -7.10 3.20 3.83
C ILE A 36 -6.98 4.67 4.24
N LEU A 37 -6.35 5.53 3.43
CA LEU A 37 -6.28 6.97 3.68
C LEU A 37 -7.67 7.62 3.65
N ASP A 38 -8.51 7.25 2.68
CA ASP A 38 -9.88 7.78 2.58
C ASP A 38 -10.78 7.27 3.72
N PHE A 39 -10.61 6.02 4.13
CA PHE A 39 -11.24 5.50 5.34
C PHE A 39 -10.83 6.29 6.58
N ALA A 40 -9.54 6.62 6.74
CA ALA A 40 -9.04 7.43 7.85
C ALA A 40 -9.70 8.82 7.93
N LYS A 41 -10.01 9.45 6.78
CA LYS A 41 -10.71 10.75 6.74
C LYS A 41 -12.16 10.68 7.22
N THR A 42 -12.83 9.54 6.97
CA THR A 42 -14.28 9.40 7.18
C THR A 42 -14.67 8.58 8.40
N MET A 43 -13.77 7.77 8.95
CA MET A 43 -14.04 6.93 10.10
C MET A 43 -14.35 7.75 11.36
N PRO A 44 -15.24 7.29 12.25
CA PRO A 44 -15.42 7.90 13.56
C PRO A 44 -14.23 7.60 14.47
N GLY A 45 -14.01 8.50 15.48
CA GLY A 45 -12.94 8.36 16.46
C GLY A 45 -11.60 8.91 15.99
N ASP A 46 -10.64 8.95 16.93
CA ASP A 46 -9.41 9.70 16.79
C ASP A 46 -8.18 8.78 16.59
N THR A 47 -8.36 7.47 16.65
CA THR A 47 -7.24 6.51 16.57
C THR A 47 -7.54 5.42 15.54
N LEU A 48 -6.57 5.13 14.67
CA LEU A 48 -6.63 4.07 13.67
C LEU A 48 -5.40 3.18 13.77
N ILE A 49 -5.62 1.87 13.83
CA ILE A 49 -4.54 0.88 13.69
C ILE A 49 -4.36 0.57 12.20
N VAL A 50 -3.16 0.77 11.69
CA VAL A 50 -2.84 0.68 10.25
C VAL A 50 -1.98 -0.56 10.01
N ALA A 51 -2.55 -1.54 9.32
CA ALA A 51 -1.89 -2.78 8.92
C ALA A 51 -1.54 -2.74 7.42
N THR A 52 -0.53 -1.97 7.09
CA THR A 52 0.09 -1.88 5.76
C THR A 52 1.53 -1.41 5.91
N GLU A 53 2.19 -1.09 4.82
CA GLU A 53 3.53 -0.52 4.81
C GLU A 53 3.54 0.81 5.59
N PRO A 54 4.39 0.97 6.64
CA PRO A 54 4.26 2.04 7.62
C PRO A 54 4.56 3.45 7.12
N HIS A 55 5.25 3.63 5.99
CA HIS A 55 5.55 4.96 5.44
C HIS A 55 4.30 5.74 5.00
N ILE A 56 3.16 5.06 4.79
CA ILE A 56 1.89 5.74 4.51
C ILE A 56 1.39 6.56 5.72
N ILE A 57 1.78 6.19 6.94
CA ILE A 57 1.37 6.88 8.17
C ILE A 57 1.75 8.36 8.11
N HIS A 58 2.93 8.69 7.62
CA HIS A 58 3.34 10.08 7.42
C HIS A 58 2.37 10.88 6.52
N GLN A 59 1.85 10.24 5.48
CA GLN A 59 0.85 10.87 4.60
C GLN A 59 -0.51 11.00 5.27
N MET A 60 -0.88 10.03 6.11
CA MET A 60 -2.11 10.07 6.90
C MET A 60 -2.07 11.19 7.93
N GLU A 61 -0.97 11.33 8.67
CA GLU A 61 -0.75 12.41 9.64
C GLU A 61 -0.83 13.80 8.99
N LYS A 62 -0.33 13.93 7.76
CA LYS A 62 -0.47 15.18 6.99
C LYS A 62 -1.90 15.45 6.54
N ALA A 63 -2.63 14.43 6.15
CA ALA A 63 -3.97 14.56 5.61
C ALA A 63 -5.05 14.73 6.70
N VAL A 64 -4.81 14.14 7.89
CA VAL A 64 -5.75 14.10 9.02
C VAL A 64 -4.96 14.29 10.33
N PRO A 65 -4.41 15.50 10.56
CA PRO A 65 -3.49 15.75 11.68
C PRO A 65 -4.13 15.62 13.06
N GLU A 66 -5.45 15.64 13.13
CA GLU A 66 -6.22 15.49 14.36
C GLU A 66 -6.35 14.04 14.83
N LYS A 67 -5.92 13.06 14.01
CA LYS A 67 -6.01 11.64 14.34
C LYS A 67 -4.67 11.02 14.66
N THR A 68 -4.69 9.98 15.47
CA THR A 68 -3.52 9.18 15.85
C THR A 68 -3.48 7.90 15.02
N PHE A 69 -2.36 7.64 14.38
CA PHE A 69 -2.15 6.44 13.58
C PHE A 69 -1.13 5.52 14.25
N ILE A 70 -1.51 4.25 14.46
CA ILE A 70 -0.67 3.26 15.11
C ILE A 70 -0.35 2.17 14.08
N GLY A 71 0.91 2.02 13.71
CA GLY A 71 1.34 0.92 12.83
C GLY A 71 1.13 -0.43 13.51
N ALA A 72 0.50 -1.37 12.82
CA ALA A 72 0.39 -2.74 13.31
C ALA A 72 1.80 -3.37 13.40
N PRO A 73 2.17 -4.02 14.51
CA PRO A 73 3.46 -4.67 14.65
C PRO A 73 3.56 -5.88 13.70
N GLY A 74 4.77 -6.13 13.21
CA GLY A 74 5.08 -7.35 12.48
C GLY A 74 4.93 -8.62 13.33
N ALA A 75 5.16 -9.78 12.71
CA ALA A 75 5.02 -11.08 13.35
C ALA A 75 5.95 -11.27 14.58
N ASP A 76 7.08 -10.60 14.58
CA ASP A 76 8.07 -10.58 15.68
C ASP A 76 7.82 -9.49 16.74
N GLY A 77 6.74 -8.72 16.62
CA GLY A 77 6.39 -7.66 17.54
C GLY A 77 7.11 -6.33 17.29
N ASN A 78 8.00 -6.25 16.33
CA ASN A 78 8.68 -5.02 15.93
C ASN A 78 7.94 -4.35 14.77
N CYS A 79 7.74 -3.02 14.80
CA CYS A 79 7.11 -2.26 13.71
C CYS A 79 7.89 -2.35 12.38
N ASN A 80 9.15 -2.73 12.42
CA ASN A 80 10.02 -2.78 11.25
C ASN A 80 9.74 -3.95 10.29
N CYS A 81 8.97 -4.96 10.70
CA CYS A 81 8.69 -6.13 9.85
C CYS A 81 7.76 -5.83 8.67
N ASN A 82 7.07 -4.72 8.70
CA ASN A 82 6.19 -4.28 7.61
C ASN A 82 6.91 -3.36 6.61
N ILE A 83 8.17 -3.02 6.84
CA ILE A 83 8.99 -2.23 5.93
C ILE A 83 9.52 -3.14 4.83
N CYS A 84 9.17 -2.84 3.58
CA CYS A 84 9.73 -3.55 2.44
C CYS A 84 11.24 -3.26 2.33
N PRO A 85 12.13 -4.25 2.51
CA PRO A 85 13.57 -4.02 2.48
C PRO A 85 14.05 -3.54 1.10
N TYR A 86 13.34 -3.88 0.03
CA TYR A 86 13.66 -3.43 -1.32
C TYR A 86 13.28 -1.96 -1.54
N MET A 87 12.15 -1.51 -1.01
CA MET A 87 11.78 -0.08 -1.04
C MET A 87 12.74 0.77 -0.20
N ALA A 88 13.22 0.24 0.91
CA ALA A 88 14.20 0.91 1.76
C ALA A 88 15.59 1.10 1.09
N LEU A 89 15.86 0.42 -0.02
CA LEU A 89 17.05 0.67 -0.84
C LEU A 89 17.00 2.01 -1.60
N ASN A 90 15.82 2.60 -1.77
CA ASN A 90 15.63 3.90 -2.39
C ASN A 90 15.81 4.99 -1.34
N THR A 91 16.97 5.60 -1.33
CA THR A 91 17.29 6.72 -0.43
C THR A 91 17.15 8.06 -1.12
N MET A 92 16.99 9.14 -0.36
CA MET A 92 16.95 10.51 -0.92
C MET A 92 18.22 10.85 -1.68
N GLU A 93 19.39 10.38 -1.23
CA GLU A 93 20.65 10.55 -1.94
C GLU A 93 20.62 9.87 -3.31
N LYS A 94 20.20 8.61 -3.37
CA LYS A 94 20.07 7.89 -4.65
C LYS A 94 19.09 8.57 -5.60
N LEU A 95 17.97 9.07 -5.09
CA LEU A 95 17.01 9.81 -5.88
C LEU A 95 17.63 11.10 -6.43
N TYR A 96 18.33 11.87 -5.60
CA TYR A 96 19.04 13.08 -6.01
C TYR A 96 20.08 12.78 -7.10
N LEU A 97 20.93 11.76 -6.89
CA LEU A 97 21.96 11.37 -7.86
C LEU A 97 21.33 10.89 -9.18
N ALA A 98 20.26 10.11 -9.11
CA ALA A 98 19.56 9.65 -10.31
C ALA A 98 18.97 10.81 -11.13
N LEU A 99 18.42 11.81 -10.48
CA LEU A 99 17.87 13.00 -11.16
C LEU A 99 18.98 13.91 -11.70
N ARG A 100 20.08 14.07 -10.97
CA ARG A 100 21.21 14.91 -11.39
C ARG A 100 21.95 14.30 -12.60
N ASP A 101 22.22 13.00 -12.54
CA ASP A 101 23.11 12.33 -13.48
C ASP A 101 22.36 11.54 -14.57
N LEU A 102 21.01 11.43 -14.41
CA LEU A 102 20.12 10.60 -15.23
C LEU A 102 20.61 9.13 -15.31
N GLN A 103 21.10 8.63 -14.16
CA GLN A 103 21.68 7.29 -14.02
C GLN A 103 21.20 6.64 -12.69
N PRO A 104 21.13 5.29 -12.62
CA PRO A 104 21.34 4.35 -13.72
C PRO A 104 20.18 4.36 -14.73
N ARG A 105 20.50 4.26 -15.99
CA ARG A 105 19.47 4.03 -17.03
C ARG A 105 19.07 2.56 -17.02
N ILE A 106 17.78 2.29 -17.02
CA ILE A 106 17.26 0.93 -17.14
C ILE A 106 17.12 0.62 -18.64
N GLU A 107 17.82 -0.40 -19.08
CA GLU A 107 17.77 -0.89 -20.45
C GLU A 107 17.31 -2.36 -20.46
N MET A 108 16.53 -2.73 -21.45
CA MET A 108 16.10 -4.10 -21.68
C MET A 108 15.95 -4.36 -23.19
N ASP A 109 15.95 -5.62 -23.57
CA ASP A 109 15.67 -6.01 -24.94
C ASP A 109 14.31 -5.46 -25.39
N GLU A 110 14.27 -4.89 -26.61
CA GLU A 110 13.10 -4.19 -27.13
C GLU A 110 11.93 -5.16 -27.38
N THR A 111 12.19 -6.40 -27.77
CA THR A 111 11.16 -7.43 -27.96
C THR A 111 10.49 -7.77 -26.63
N LEU A 112 11.31 -7.93 -25.58
CA LEU A 112 10.81 -8.17 -24.23
C LEU A 112 10.01 -6.98 -23.70
N ARG A 113 10.51 -5.76 -23.90
CA ARG A 113 9.83 -4.51 -23.51
C ARG A 113 8.45 -4.39 -24.16
N LEU A 114 8.37 -4.61 -25.47
CA LEU A 114 7.12 -4.54 -26.22
C LEU A 114 6.15 -5.66 -25.83
N GLY A 115 6.67 -6.85 -25.53
CA GLY A 115 5.86 -7.96 -25.00
C GLY A 115 5.24 -7.62 -23.64
N ALA A 116 6.03 -7.11 -22.72
CA ALA A 116 5.58 -6.70 -21.39
C ALA A 116 4.57 -5.52 -21.48
N LYS A 117 4.82 -4.55 -22.39
CA LYS A 117 3.92 -3.41 -22.59
C LYS A 117 2.51 -3.84 -22.96
N LYS A 118 2.33 -4.88 -23.78
CA LYS A 118 0.99 -5.39 -24.14
C LYS A 118 0.17 -5.79 -22.92
N SER A 119 0.80 -6.45 -21.94
CA SER A 119 0.14 -6.86 -20.69
C SER A 119 -0.27 -5.65 -19.85
N LEU A 120 0.61 -4.64 -19.77
CA LEU A 120 0.32 -3.39 -19.04
C LEU A 120 -0.79 -2.60 -19.73
N ASP A 121 -0.74 -2.43 -21.07
CA ASP A 121 -1.77 -1.74 -21.82
C ASP A 121 -3.15 -2.41 -21.60
N ARG A 122 -3.19 -3.76 -21.65
CA ARG A 122 -4.42 -4.51 -21.39
C ARG A 122 -4.95 -4.31 -19.98
N MET A 123 -4.07 -4.33 -18.99
CA MET A 123 -4.44 -4.05 -17.59
C MET A 123 -5.05 -2.65 -17.45
N LEU A 124 -4.44 -1.64 -18.05
CA LEU A 124 -4.92 -0.25 -18.00
C LEU A 124 -6.28 -0.08 -18.72
N GLU A 125 -6.46 -0.72 -19.87
CA GLU A 125 -7.74 -0.76 -20.58
C GLU A 125 -8.86 -1.34 -19.70
N MET A 126 -8.59 -2.47 -19.05
CA MET A 126 -9.55 -3.11 -18.15
C MET A 126 -9.86 -2.24 -16.92
N ALA A 127 -8.85 -1.60 -16.34
CA ALA A 127 -9.00 -0.73 -15.17
C ALA A 127 -9.77 0.56 -15.51
N SER A 128 -9.65 1.06 -16.75
CA SER A 128 -10.39 2.27 -17.21
C SER A 128 -11.85 2.01 -17.57
N GLY A 129 -12.30 0.74 -17.52
CA GLY A 129 -13.67 0.35 -17.88
C GLY A 129 -13.99 0.45 -19.38
N THR A 130 -12.98 0.67 -20.23
CA THR A 130 -13.14 0.78 -21.70
C THR A 130 -13.31 -0.59 -22.37
N VAL A 131 -13.03 -1.68 -21.65
CA VAL A 131 -13.28 -3.04 -22.12
C VAL A 131 -14.59 -3.54 -21.52
N GLY A 132 -15.60 -3.71 -22.34
CA GLY A 132 -16.88 -4.29 -21.94
C GLY A 132 -16.70 -5.70 -21.36
N GLN A 133 -17.52 -6.06 -20.37
CA GLN A 133 -17.51 -7.36 -19.65
C GLN A 133 -17.74 -8.60 -20.55
N GLY A 134 -17.83 -8.44 -21.88
CA GLY A 134 -18.13 -9.50 -22.84
C GLY A 134 -16.94 -10.36 -23.29
N ASP A 135 -15.70 -9.91 -23.07
CA ASP A 135 -14.51 -10.57 -23.66
C ASP A 135 -13.80 -11.58 -22.74
N LEU A 136 -14.34 -11.85 -21.53
CA LEU A 136 -13.74 -12.77 -20.57
C LEU A 136 -14.22 -14.23 -20.69
N GLY A 137 -15.00 -14.54 -21.73
CA GLY A 137 -15.69 -15.82 -21.85
C GLY A 137 -15.41 -16.62 -23.12
N ALA A 138 -14.16 -16.79 -23.55
CA ALA A 138 -13.84 -17.79 -24.55
C ALA A 138 -12.34 -18.16 -24.52
N ARG A 139 -11.99 -19.08 -23.62
CA ARG A 139 -10.93 -20.10 -23.86
C ARG A 139 -11.05 -21.20 -22.81
#